data_5a6f64d64279ccaf67e5cfb66871005d
#
_entry.id   5a6f64d64279ccaf67e5cfb66871005d
#
_cell.length_a   1.000
_cell.length_b   1.000
_cell.length_c   1.000
_cell.angle_alpha   90.00
_cell.angle_beta   90.00
_cell.angle_gamma   90.00
#
_symmetry.space_group_name_H-M   'P 1'
#
loop_
_entity.id
_entity.type
_entity.pdbx_description
1 polymer ?
#
loop_
_entity_poly.entity_id
_entity_poly.type
_entity_poly.pdbx_seq_one_letter_code
_entity_poly.pdbx_strand_id
1 'polypeptide(L)'
;MGPTSLASQPPRVAPNGPVGAFMVELLVFNGSPFKDHWGYWVRSHANPDVGVELHATGDVRNGFAFEIKRSYDLKKNGNQPTTRLPLQWVDGRYFDEEAMLNNGVEKFDNVPVCDFEKSASQVEVPGPSLNSASNAVAPGRRITMRDCQTWIVESADQLVKDNIFNQDVAAYLHTIVQ
;
A
#
# COMPACT_ATOMS: atom_id res chain seq x y z
N MET A 1 9.61 9.16 33.19
CA MET A 1 8.78 8.45 32.21
C MET A 1 9.13 8.98 30.82
N GLY A 2 9.68 8.13 29.98
CA GLY A 2 9.90 8.50 28.59
C GLY A 2 8.58 8.72 27.87
N PRO A 3 8.50 9.61 26.84
CA PRO A 3 7.30 9.75 26.04
C PRO A 3 6.97 8.40 25.42
N THR A 4 5.80 7.88 25.73
CA THR A 4 5.26 6.71 25.06
C THR A 4 5.16 7.09 23.59
N SER A 5 5.94 6.42 22.73
CA SER A 5 5.89 6.68 21.30
C SER A 5 4.50 6.35 20.80
N LEU A 6 3.69 7.36 20.57
CA LEU A 6 2.35 7.21 19.97
C LEU A 6 2.44 6.66 18.55
N ALA A 7 3.64 6.66 17.95
CA ALA A 7 3.88 6.25 16.57
C ALA A 7 3.73 4.73 16.33
N SER A 8 3.77 3.91 17.37
CA SER A 8 3.68 2.44 17.25
C SER A 8 2.25 1.90 17.32
N GLN A 9 1.25 2.76 17.53
CA GLN A 9 -0.14 2.32 17.63
C GLN A 9 -0.84 2.44 16.28
N PRO A 10 -1.67 1.44 15.88
CA PRO A 10 -2.46 1.53 14.67
C PRO A 10 -3.34 2.80 14.67
N PRO A 11 -3.60 3.40 13.51
CA PRO A 11 -4.54 4.50 13.43
C PRO A 11 -5.90 4.10 14.00
N ARG A 12 -6.54 5.03 14.71
CA ARG A 12 -7.91 4.83 15.19
C ARG A 12 -8.88 5.13 14.07
N VAL A 13 -9.56 4.10 13.60
CA VAL A 13 -10.49 4.20 12.48
C VAL A 13 -11.89 3.81 12.95
N ALA A 14 -12.85 4.70 12.79
CA ALA A 14 -14.24 4.42 13.12
C ALA A 14 -14.81 3.31 12.23
N PRO A 15 -15.78 2.51 12.72
CA PRO A 15 -16.38 1.45 11.90
C PRO A 15 -17.15 1.98 10.69
N ASN A 16 -17.66 3.22 10.76
CA ASN A 16 -18.36 3.90 9.67
C ASN A 16 -17.69 5.23 9.39
N GLY A 17 -17.52 5.56 8.11
CA GLY A 17 -16.94 6.81 7.68
C GLY A 17 -17.95 7.84 7.22
N PRO A 18 -17.49 9.05 6.85
CA PRO A 18 -18.32 10.06 6.21
C PRO A 18 -18.99 9.53 4.95
N VAL A 19 -20.14 10.09 4.59
CA VAL A 19 -20.85 9.71 3.37
C VAL A 19 -19.94 9.86 2.15
N GLY A 20 -19.85 8.82 1.34
CA GLY A 20 -19.03 8.79 0.12
C GLY A 20 -17.54 8.48 0.35
N ALA A 21 -17.06 8.46 1.60
CA ALA A 21 -15.67 8.11 1.89
C ALA A 21 -15.40 6.63 1.61
N PHE A 22 -14.13 6.33 1.28
CA PHE A 22 -13.66 4.96 1.08
C PHE A 22 -12.73 4.54 2.20
N MET A 23 -12.93 3.33 2.71
CA MET A 23 -11.99 2.72 3.64
C MET A 23 -10.76 2.27 2.89
N VAL A 24 -9.59 2.75 3.34
CA VAL A 24 -8.29 2.27 2.86
C VAL A 24 -7.64 1.45 3.96
N GLU A 25 -7.22 0.26 3.60
CA GLU A 25 -6.54 -0.68 4.50
C GLU A 25 -5.14 -0.99 4.01
N LEU A 26 -4.29 -1.44 4.92
CA LEU A 26 -3.06 -2.15 4.58
C LEU A 26 -3.36 -3.65 4.56
N LEU A 27 -3.09 -4.29 3.44
CA LEU A 27 -3.09 -5.75 3.36
C LEU A 27 -1.68 -6.26 3.64
N VAL A 28 -1.59 -7.25 4.53
CA VAL A 28 -0.33 -7.92 4.88
C VAL A 28 -0.45 -9.38 4.48
N PHE A 29 0.46 -9.84 3.62
CA PHE A 29 0.56 -11.23 3.19
C PHE A 29 1.83 -11.83 3.77
N ASN A 30 1.72 -13.00 4.38
CA ASN A 30 2.86 -13.69 4.98
C ASN A 30 3.92 -14.01 3.92
N GLY A 31 5.12 -13.49 4.12
CA GLY A 31 6.26 -13.69 3.24
C GLY A 31 7.33 -14.64 3.78
N SER A 32 7.08 -15.25 4.96
CA SER A 32 8.07 -16.13 5.61
C SER A 32 8.70 -17.14 4.64
N PRO A 33 10.02 -17.32 4.62
CA PRO A 33 11.02 -16.76 5.53
C PRO A 33 11.50 -15.34 5.19
N PHE A 34 10.89 -14.71 4.21
CA PHE A 34 11.20 -13.32 3.82
C PHE A 34 10.26 -12.34 4.51
N LYS A 35 10.43 -11.05 4.22
CA LYS A 35 9.51 -10.01 4.68
C LYS A 35 8.11 -10.21 4.13
N ASP A 36 7.12 -9.75 4.87
CA ASP A 36 5.74 -9.77 4.42
C ASP A 36 5.55 -8.89 3.19
N HIS A 37 4.63 -9.29 2.33
CA HIS A 37 4.18 -8.46 1.20
C HIS A 37 3.08 -7.52 1.66
N TRP A 38 3.16 -6.24 1.29
CA TRP A 38 2.19 -5.20 1.63
C TRP A 38 1.54 -4.62 0.39
N GLY A 39 0.25 -4.29 0.53
CA GLY A 39 -0.50 -3.57 -0.49
C GLY A 39 -1.56 -2.68 0.15
N TYR A 40 -1.95 -1.61 -0.54
CA TYR A 40 -3.14 -0.85 -0.17
C TYR A 40 -4.38 -1.56 -0.68
N TRP A 41 -5.43 -1.51 0.12
CA TRP A 41 -6.75 -2.02 -0.26
C TRP A 41 -7.76 -0.89 -0.13
N VAL A 42 -8.45 -0.58 -1.22
CA VAL A 42 -9.57 0.35 -1.23
C VAL A 42 -10.85 -0.47 -1.36
N ARG A 43 -11.66 -0.49 -0.30
CA ARG A 43 -12.92 -1.25 -0.31
C ARG A 43 -13.91 -0.63 -1.29
N SER A 44 -14.66 -1.46 -2.02
CA SER A 44 -15.85 -0.96 -2.69
C SER A 44 -16.93 -0.61 -1.66
N HIS A 45 -17.85 0.29 -2.01
CA HIS A 45 -18.96 0.63 -1.11
C HIS A 45 -19.92 -0.54 -0.93
N ALA A 46 -20.06 -1.39 -1.94
CA ALA A 46 -21.03 -2.48 -1.92
C ALA A 46 -20.55 -3.71 -1.14
N ASN A 47 -19.23 -3.99 -1.14
CA ASN A 47 -18.68 -5.19 -0.52
C ASN A 47 -17.25 -4.95 -0.06
N PRO A 48 -16.95 -5.06 1.25
CA PRO A 48 -15.60 -4.82 1.77
C PRO A 48 -14.55 -5.84 1.31
N ASP A 49 -14.97 -6.98 0.78
CA ASP A 49 -14.08 -8.03 0.27
C ASP A 49 -13.82 -7.91 -1.23
N VAL A 50 -14.48 -6.97 -1.89
CA VAL A 50 -14.26 -6.62 -3.30
C VAL A 50 -13.78 -5.17 -3.35
N GLY A 51 -12.72 -4.93 -4.09
CA GLY A 51 -12.17 -3.58 -4.18
C GLY A 51 -10.95 -3.52 -5.09
N VAL A 52 -10.06 -2.63 -4.75
CA VAL A 52 -8.85 -2.35 -5.54
C VAL A 52 -7.62 -2.53 -4.66
N GLU A 53 -6.67 -3.31 -5.14
CA GLU A 53 -5.36 -3.44 -4.50
C GLU A 53 -4.30 -2.69 -5.30
N LEU A 54 -3.54 -1.81 -4.62
CA LEU A 54 -2.38 -1.13 -5.19
C LEU A 54 -1.14 -1.66 -4.48
N HIS A 55 -0.19 -2.17 -5.25
CA HIS A 55 1.05 -2.68 -4.67
C HIS A 55 2.23 -2.61 -5.64
N ALA A 56 3.43 -2.77 -5.10
CA ALA A 56 4.63 -3.04 -5.88
C ALA A 56 4.83 -4.55 -5.90
N THR A 57 4.78 -5.16 -7.07
CA THR A 57 4.93 -6.61 -7.25
C THR A 57 6.25 -6.94 -7.95
N GLY A 58 6.91 -8.01 -7.53
CA GLY A 58 8.20 -8.40 -8.05
C GLY A 58 9.11 -8.95 -6.97
N ASP A 59 10.40 -8.79 -7.18
CA ASP A 59 11.42 -9.21 -6.21
C ASP A 59 12.67 -8.32 -6.27
N VAL A 60 13.53 -8.47 -5.27
CA VAL A 60 14.74 -7.65 -5.12
C VAL A 60 15.81 -7.91 -6.17
N ARG A 61 15.74 -9.01 -6.89
CA ARG A 61 16.69 -9.34 -7.98
C ARG A 61 16.31 -8.69 -9.29
N ASN A 62 15.02 -8.76 -9.62
CA ASN A 62 14.49 -8.34 -10.93
C ASN A 62 13.84 -6.95 -10.87
N GLY A 63 13.63 -6.43 -9.65
CA GLY A 63 12.92 -5.18 -9.43
C GLY A 63 11.41 -5.40 -9.30
N PHE A 64 10.72 -4.30 -9.06
CA PHE A 64 9.28 -4.30 -8.80
C PHE A 64 8.55 -3.55 -9.92
N ALA A 65 7.28 -3.88 -10.10
CA ALA A 65 6.37 -3.19 -10.99
C ALA A 65 5.15 -2.71 -10.21
N PHE A 66 4.65 -1.54 -10.53
CA PHE A 66 3.41 -1.03 -9.97
C PHE A 66 2.23 -1.77 -10.59
N GLU A 67 1.36 -2.30 -9.75
CA GLU A 67 0.18 -3.05 -10.20
C GLU A 67 -1.05 -2.60 -9.44
N ILE A 68 -2.15 -2.48 -10.16
CA ILE A 68 -3.48 -2.22 -9.61
C ILE A 68 -4.36 -3.41 -9.98
N LYS A 69 -4.89 -4.09 -8.97
CA LYS A 69 -5.88 -5.17 -9.17
C LYS A 69 -7.26 -4.57 -8.98
N ARG A 70 -8.02 -4.46 -10.07
CA ARG A 70 -9.35 -3.83 -10.08
C ARG A 70 -10.45 -4.87 -9.95
N SER A 71 -11.49 -4.54 -9.20
CA SER A 71 -12.62 -5.45 -8.90
C SER A 71 -12.13 -6.82 -8.43
N TYR A 72 -11.10 -6.79 -7.59
CA TYR A 72 -10.48 -7.98 -7.03
C TYR A 72 -11.30 -8.49 -5.85
N ASP A 73 -11.55 -9.79 -5.80
CA ASP A 73 -12.29 -10.41 -4.71
C ASP A 73 -11.32 -11.19 -3.81
N LEU A 74 -11.10 -10.70 -2.61
CA LEU A 74 -10.17 -11.33 -1.66
C LEU A 74 -10.59 -12.73 -1.25
N LYS A 75 -11.88 -13.04 -1.28
CA LYS A 75 -12.39 -14.36 -0.88
C LYS A 75 -12.28 -15.42 -1.97
N LYS A 76 -12.32 -15.00 -3.23
CA LYS A 76 -12.27 -15.94 -4.37
C LYS A 76 -10.87 -16.32 -4.77
N ASN A 77 -9.89 -15.51 -4.42
CA ASN A 77 -8.50 -15.76 -4.78
C ASN A 77 -7.81 -16.57 -3.70
N GLY A 78 -6.96 -17.52 -4.10
CA GLY A 78 -6.31 -18.44 -3.17
C GLY A 78 -5.26 -17.79 -2.27
N ASN A 79 -4.81 -16.58 -2.59
CA ASN A 79 -3.84 -15.85 -1.79
C ASN A 79 -4.56 -14.79 -0.96
N GLN A 80 -4.88 -15.12 0.27
CA GLN A 80 -5.57 -14.21 1.18
C GLN A 80 -4.58 -13.51 2.10
N PRO A 81 -4.83 -12.22 2.44
CA PRO A 81 -4.00 -11.54 3.42
C PRO A 81 -4.12 -12.19 4.79
N THR A 82 -3.02 -12.22 5.53
CA THR A 82 -3.02 -12.67 6.93
C THR A 82 -3.58 -11.61 7.86
N THR A 83 -3.46 -10.35 7.46
CA THR A 83 -3.93 -9.19 8.23
C THR A 83 -4.47 -8.13 7.30
N ARG A 84 -5.57 -7.50 7.72
CA ARG A 84 -6.16 -6.32 7.10
C ARG A 84 -6.18 -5.22 8.15
N LEU A 85 -5.37 -4.19 7.97
CA LEU A 85 -5.27 -3.08 8.92
C LEU A 85 -5.99 -1.85 8.38
N PRO A 86 -7.10 -1.41 8.98
CA PRO A 86 -7.72 -0.14 8.60
C PRO A 86 -6.74 1.02 8.80
N LEU A 87 -6.57 1.84 7.78
CA LEU A 87 -5.68 3.01 7.84
C LEU A 87 -6.47 4.31 8.00
N GLN A 88 -7.45 4.52 7.13
CA GLN A 88 -8.20 5.78 7.11
C GLN A 88 -9.45 5.67 6.24
N TRP A 89 -10.51 6.37 6.65
CA TRP A 89 -11.60 6.75 5.76
C TRP A 89 -11.13 7.96 4.94
N VAL A 90 -10.96 7.75 3.63
CA VAL A 90 -10.46 8.77 2.71
C VAL A 90 -11.63 9.40 1.97
N ASP A 91 -11.63 10.72 1.85
CA ASP A 91 -12.68 11.47 1.18
C ASP A 91 -12.94 10.95 -0.24
N GLY A 92 -14.21 10.77 -0.60
CA GLY A 92 -14.63 10.22 -1.89
C GLY A 92 -14.18 11.05 -3.10
N ARG A 93 -13.88 12.33 -2.92
CA ARG A 93 -13.40 13.19 -4.02
C ARG A 93 -12.08 12.72 -4.64
N TYR A 94 -11.30 11.92 -3.91
CA TYR A 94 -10.01 11.39 -4.41
C TYR A 94 -10.16 10.09 -5.19
N PHE A 95 -11.38 9.60 -5.34
CA PHE A 95 -11.69 8.34 -6.02
C PHE A 95 -12.69 8.53 -7.14
N ASP A 96 -12.66 7.61 -8.09
CA ASP A 96 -13.68 7.40 -9.10
C ASP A 96 -14.06 5.93 -9.03
N GLU A 97 -15.15 5.60 -8.31
CA GLU A 97 -15.50 4.22 -8.00
C GLU A 97 -15.73 3.39 -9.26
N GLU A 98 -16.48 3.94 -10.22
CA GLU A 98 -16.79 3.24 -11.47
C GLU A 98 -15.52 2.91 -12.25
N ALA A 99 -14.64 3.90 -12.41
CA ALA A 99 -13.39 3.71 -13.15
C ALA A 99 -12.40 2.79 -12.40
N MET A 100 -12.24 2.98 -11.08
CA MET A 100 -11.28 2.16 -10.32
C MET A 100 -11.71 0.71 -10.19
N LEU A 101 -13.02 0.44 -10.18
CA LEU A 101 -13.57 -0.92 -10.18
C LEU A 101 -13.75 -1.50 -11.59
N ASN A 102 -13.41 -0.74 -12.63
CA ASN A 102 -13.50 -1.16 -14.02
C ASN A 102 -14.89 -1.71 -14.37
N ASN A 103 -15.95 -0.97 -13.97
CA ASN A 103 -17.34 -1.36 -14.13
C ASN A 103 -17.67 -2.77 -13.60
N GLY A 104 -17.01 -3.19 -12.54
CA GLY A 104 -17.21 -4.48 -11.90
C GLY A 104 -16.49 -5.65 -12.56
N VAL A 105 -15.64 -5.39 -13.55
CA VAL A 105 -14.87 -6.42 -14.26
C VAL A 105 -13.44 -6.48 -13.72
N GLU A 106 -13.02 -7.65 -13.27
CA GLU A 106 -11.66 -7.87 -12.79
C GLU A 106 -10.63 -7.52 -13.86
N LYS A 107 -9.63 -6.74 -13.48
CA LYS A 107 -8.55 -6.33 -14.36
C LYS A 107 -7.27 -6.08 -13.59
N PHE A 108 -6.15 -6.57 -14.11
CA PHE A 108 -4.82 -6.18 -13.65
C PHE A 108 -4.36 -5.01 -14.52
N ASP A 109 -4.01 -3.89 -13.88
CA ASP A 109 -3.77 -2.62 -14.53
C ASP A 109 -2.54 -1.95 -13.91
N ASN A 110 -2.05 -0.89 -14.58
CA ASN A 110 -0.98 -0.06 -14.03
C ASN A 110 -1.19 1.42 -14.34
N VAL A 111 -2.36 1.77 -14.86
CA VAL A 111 -2.69 3.14 -15.23
C VAL A 111 -3.65 3.74 -14.20
N PRO A 112 -3.23 4.76 -13.44
CA PRO A 112 -4.08 5.42 -12.46
C PRO A 112 -5.32 6.07 -13.11
N VAL A 113 -6.47 5.96 -12.44
CA VAL A 113 -7.74 6.52 -12.92
C VAL A 113 -8.36 7.51 -11.92
N CYS A 114 -7.76 7.69 -10.75
CA CYS A 114 -8.24 8.62 -9.73
C CYS A 114 -7.07 9.27 -8.99
N ASP A 115 -7.36 10.31 -8.22
CA ASP A 115 -6.31 11.08 -7.54
C ASP A 115 -5.53 10.25 -6.52
N PHE A 116 -6.19 9.36 -5.80
CA PHE A 116 -5.51 8.45 -4.86
C PHE A 116 -4.47 7.60 -5.59
N GLU A 117 -4.86 6.97 -6.69
CA GLU A 117 -3.96 6.13 -7.49
C GLU A 117 -2.83 6.95 -8.10
N LYS A 118 -3.13 8.16 -8.60
CA LYS A 118 -2.13 9.06 -9.17
C LYS A 118 -1.10 9.48 -8.14
N SER A 119 -1.54 9.85 -6.95
CA SER A 119 -0.64 10.27 -5.87
C SER A 119 0.31 9.12 -5.47
N ALA A 120 -0.22 7.94 -5.20
CA ALA A 120 0.58 6.77 -4.84
C ALA A 120 1.57 6.38 -5.95
N SER A 121 1.15 6.48 -7.22
CA SER A 121 1.97 6.11 -8.37
C SER A 121 3.09 7.10 -8.69
N GLN A 122 3.09 8.30 -8.10
CA GLN A 122 4.19 9.25 -8.25
C GLN A 122 5.49 8.74 -7.63
N VAL A 123 5.40 7.83 -6.67
CA VAL A 123 6.57 7.19 -6.09
C VAL A 123 6.93 5.98 -6.94
N GLU A 124 8.15 6.02 -7.49
CA GLU A 124 8.64 4.90 -8.29
C GLU A 124 8.77 3.64 -7.44
N VAL A 125 8.38 2.51 -8.02
CA VAL A 125 8.61 1.21 -7.41
C VAL A 125 10.12 0.90 -7.40
N PRO A 126 10.61 0.14 -6.39
CA PRO A 126 12.04 -0.15 -6.32
C PRO A 126 12.54 -0.95 -7.52
N GLY A 127 13.70 -0.55 -8.05
CA GLY A 127 14.44 -1.33 -9.02
C GLY A 127 15.18 -2.50 -8.37
N PRO A 128 15.96 -3.28 -9.17
CA PRO A 128 16.75 -4.38 -8.65
C PRO A 128 17.79 -3.88 -7.64
N SER A 129 17.78 -4.39 -6.41
CA SER A 129 18.74 -3.98 -5.37
C SER A 129 19.83 -5.02 -5.11
N LEU A 130 19.56 -6.31 -5.37
CA LEU A 130 20.57 -7.37 -5.22
C LEU A 130 21.64 -7.36 -6.29
N ASN A 131 21.32 -6.96 -7.52
CA ASN A 131 22.29 -6.92 -8.62
C ASN A 131 23.28 -5.76 -8.52
N SER A 132 22.97 -4.72 -7.76
CA SER A 132 23.90 -3.61 -7.51
C SER A 132 24.97 -3.98 -6.48
N ALA A 133 24.89 -5.12 -5.82
CA ALA A 133 25.88 -5.61 -4.87
C ALA A 133 27.24 -5.96 -5.54
N SER A 134 27.26 -6.10 -6.86
CA SER A 134 28.51 -6.27 -7.63
C SER A 134 29.28 -4.97 -7.83
N ASN A 135 28.65 -3.84 -7.60
CA ASN A 135 29.29 -2.53 -7.62
C ASN A 135 29.78 -2.20 -6.21
N ALA A 136 31.09 -2.12 -6.06
CA ALA A 136 31.81 -1.94 -4.82
C ALA A 136 31.08 -1.11 -3.75
N VAL A 137 30.35 -1.78 -2.88
CA VAL A 137 29.88 -1.18 -1.64
C VAL A 137 31.09 -1.13 -0.70
N ALA A 138 31.41 0.06 -0.17
CA ALA A 138 32.46 0.21 0.80
C ALA A 138 32.26 -0.77 1.97
N PRO A 139 33.31 -1.46 2.43
CA PRO A 139 33.21 -2.39 3.56
C PRO A 139 32.53 -1.72 4.77
N GLY A 140 31.49 -2.35 5.32
CA GLY A 140 30.77 -1.86 6.49
C GLY A 140 29.48 -1.09 6.19
N ARG A 141 29.12 -0.84 4.94
CA ARG A 141 27.79 -0.30 4.60
C ARG A 141 26.77 -1.43 4.48
N ARG A 142 25.67 -1.30 5.24
CA ARG A 142 24.50 -2.18 5.05
C ARG A 142 23.86 -1.88 3.70
N ILE A 143 23.69 -2.91 2.87
CA ILE A 143 22.87 -2.79 1.67
C ILE A 143 21.41 -2.73 2.14
N THR A 144 20.78 -1.57 1.97
CA THR A 144 19.36 -1.42 2.24
C THR A 144 18.61 -1.95 1.03
N MET A 145 17.97 -3.12 1.18
CA MET A 145 17.11 -3.67 0.15
C MET A 145 15.80 -2.89 0.13
N ARG A 146 15.47 -2.34 -1.03
CA ARG A 146 14.20 -1.68 -1.28
C ARG A 146 13.21 -2.69 -1.84
N ASP A 147 12.01 -2.74 -1.29
CA ASP A 147 11.00 -3.73 -1.60
C ASP A 147 9.58 -3.14 -1.63
N CYS A 148 8.58 -4.01 -1.67
CA CYS A 148 7.18 -3.60 -1.67
C CYS A 148 6.80 -2.76 -0.45
N GLN A 149 7.38 -3.03 0.72
CA GLN A 149 7.13 -2.23 1.92
C GLN A 149 7.74 -0.84 1.82
N THR A 150 8.91 -0.71 1.20
CA THR A 150 9.55 0.58 0.93
C THR A 150 8.63 1.47 0.11
N TRP A 151 8.03 0.91 -0.94
CA TRP A 151 7.09 1.65 -1.78
C TRP A 151 5.84 2.09 -1.00
N ILE A 152 5.29 1.24 -0.13
CA ILE A 152 4.14 1.59 0.71
C ILE A 152 4.48 2.78 1.61
N VAL A 153 5.63 2.72 2.30
CA VAL A 153 6.03 3.79 3.22
C VAL A 153 6.25 5.11 2.50
N GLU A 154 6.97 5.08 1.37
CA GLU A 154 7.24 6.28 0.58
C GLU A 154 5.99 6.83 -0.09
N SER A 155 5.11 5.96 -0.60
CA SER A 155 3.84 6.40 -1.20
C SER A 155 2.88 6.96 -0.15
N ALA A 156 2.92 6.45 1.08
CA ALA A 156 2.16 7.04 2.18
C ALA A 156 2.59 8.48 2.46
N ASP A 157 3.89 8.75 2.44
CA ASP A 157 4.42 10.11 2.58
C ASP A 157 3.92 11.03 1.46
N GLN A 158 3.88 10.52 0.23
CA GLN A 158 3.34 11.26 -0.92
C GLN A 158 1.85 11.55 -0.75
N LEU A 159 1.08 10.57 -0.29
CA LEU A 159 -0.35 10.73 -0.02
C LEU A 159 -0.61 11.76 1.08
N VAL A 160 0.24 11.84 2.10
CA VAL A 160 0.19 12.91 3.11
C VAL A 160 0.49 14.27 2.48
N LYS A 161 1.51 14.35 1.66
CA LYS A 161 1.90 15.59 0.96
C LYS A 161 0.76 16.13 0.08
N ASP A 162 0.00 15.23 -0.55
CA ASP A 162 -1.14 15.58 -1.40
C ASP A 162 -2.45 15.73 -0.59
N ASN A 163 -2.38 15.71 0.75
CA ASN A 163 -3.51 15.86 1.67
C ASN A 163 -4.58 14.75 1.56
N ILE A 164 -4.19 13.58 1.09
CA ILE A 164 -5.08 12.42 0.96
C ILE A 164 -5.05 11.56 2.21
N PHE A 165 -3.86 11.28 2.75
CA PHE A 165 -3.67 10.62 4.04
C PHE A 165 -3.36 11.63 5.15
N ASN A 166 -3.75 11.27 6.38
CA ASN A 166 -3.30 11.96 7.59
C ASN A 166 -1.85 11.56 7.92
N GLN A 167 -1.12 12.48 8.57
CA GLN A 167 0.25 12.24 9.01
C GLN A 167 0.40 10.97 9.86
N ASP A 168 -0.59 10.67 10.70
CA ASP A 168 -0.58 9.51 11.60
C ASP A 168 -0.50 8.18 10.84
N VAL A 169 -1.10 8.10 9.67
CA VAL A 169 -1.06 6.90 8.82
C VAL A 169 0.36 6.63 8.35
N ALA A 170 1.01 7.65 7.77
CA ALA A 170 2.39 7.53 7.32
C ALA A 170 3.34 7.22 8.47
N ALA A 171 3.20 7.93 9.60
CA ALA A 171 4.01 7.70 10.79
C ALA A 171 3.91 6.25 11.29
N TYR A 172 2.70 5.71 11.32
CA TYR A 172 2.49 4.32 11.72
C TYR A 172 3.17 3.33 10.76
N LEU A 173 3.02 3.53 9.45
CA LEU A 173 3.64 2.66 8.46
C LEU A 173 5.16 2.67 8.55
N HIS A 174 5.77 3.84 8.83
CA HIS A 174 7.20 3.93 9.08
C HIS A 174 7.66 3.13 10.30
N THR A 175 6.81 2.98 11.32
CA THR A 175 7.19 2.25 12.54
C THR A 175 7.10 0.74 12.39
N ILE A 176 6.21 0.23 11.52
CA ILE A 176 5.99 -1.22 11.38
C ILE A 176 6.74 -1.84 10.21
N VAL A 177 7.41 -1.04 9.37
CA VAL A 177 8.21 -1.55 8.25
C VAL A 177 9.29 -2.51 8.76
N GLN A 178 9.42 -3.66 8.07
CA GLN A 178 10.38 -4.71 8.44
C GLN A 178 11.78 -4.45 7.89
#